data_2b103ed2e02704cf1436c4dcd316f5ed
#
_entry.id   2b103ed2e02704cf1436c4dcd316f5ed
#
_cell.length_a   1.000
_cell.length_b   1.000
_cell.length_c   1.000
_cell.angle_alpha   90.00
_cell.angle_beta   90.00
_cell.angle_gamma   90.00
#
_symmetry.space_group_name_H-M   'P 1'
#
loop_
_entity.id
_entity.type
_entity.pdbx_description
1 polymer ?
#
loop_
_entity_poly.entity_id
_entity_poly.type
_entity_poly.pdbx_seq_one_letter_code
_entity_poly.pdbx_strand_id
1 'polypeptide(L)'
;GEEVPYSLFSFFVMPGEVLDVSANTDFELQGNDLSVINISVMAYKVEAPAKPGAYSVAISKGEERMVLNILVLTPMSNKKGEYLNGYRIGNYPARMLNNDPIYERPKGLFEVTEATANLQLTPHFNISQFLCKQAGGYPKYLIVRERLLLKLEYLLAIAQAEGLAIETFGFISGYRTPFYNKSIGNVPYSRHVWGGAADIFIDQNGDGQMDDLNNDGVVNDKD
;
A
#
# COMPACT_ATOMS: atom_id res chain seq x y z
N GLY A 1 -2.61 -17.30 2.49
CA GLY A 1 -1.91 -16.08 2.91
C GLY A 1 -0.89 -15.66 1.87
N GLU A 2 -0.37 -14.47 2.00
CA GLU A 2 0.73 -13.98 1.16
C GLU A 2 2.05 -14.35 1.84
N GLU A 3 3.03 -14.81 1.07
CA GLU A 3 4.40 -15.00 1.55
C GLU A 3 5.16 -13.67 1.45
N VAL A 4 5.81 -13.26 2.55
CA VAL A 4 6.48 -11.97 2.65
C VAL A 4 7.97 -12.18 2.96
N PRO A 5 8.85 -12.08 1.93
CA PRO A 5 10.29 -12.32 2.09
C PRO A 5 11.09 -11.04 2.43
N TYR A 6 10.44 -9.98 2.93
CA TYR A 6 11.04 -8.68 3.16
C TYR A 6 11.16 -8.35 4.64
N SER A 7 12.16 -7.54 5.01
CA SER A 7 12.38 -7.09 6.40
C SER A 7 11.33 -6.12 6.92
N LEU A 8 10.52 -5.54 6.05
CA LEU A 8 9.39 -4.68 6.36
C LEU A 8 8.24 -4.93 5.39
N PHE A 9 7.02 -5.03 5.90
CA PHE A 9 5.82 -5.14 5.08
C PHE A 9 4.60 -4.55 5.77
N SER A 10 3.60 -4.13 4.99
CA SER A 10 2.40 -3.48 5.51
C SER A 10 1.13 -4.19 5.07
N PHE A 11 0.22 -4.41 6.02
CA PHE A 11 -1.12 -4.94 5.81
C PHE A 11 -2.17 -3.87 6.11
N PHE A 12 -3.18 -3.78 5.26
CA PHE A 12 -4.31 -2.88 5.41
C PHE A 12 -5.51 -3.69 5.92
N VAL A 13 -5.92 -3.44 7.17
CA VAL A 13 -6.88 -4.27 7.89
C VAL A 13 -8.02 -3.44 8.46
N MET A 14 -9.18 -4.07 8.64
CA MET A 14 -10.30 -3.42 9.33
C MET A 14 -10.08 -3.43 10.85
N PRO A 15 -10.69 -2.48 11.60
CA PRO A 15 -10.72 -2.56 13.07
C PRO A 15 -11.23 -3.93 13.56
N GLY A 16 -10.50 -4.52 14.50
CA GLY A 16 -10.82 -5.83 15.09
C GLY A 16 -10.56 -7.04 14.17
N GLU A 17 -10.01 -6.84 12.99
CA GLU A 17 -9.61 -7.94 12.11
C GLU A 17 -8.40 -8.69 12.70
N VAL A 18 -8.40 -10.01 12.52
CA VAL A 18 -7.32 -10.88 13.03
C VAL A 18 -6.46 -11.33 11.87
N LEU A 19 -5.16 -11.06 11.96
CA LEU A 19 -4.14 -11.54 11.05
C LEU A 19 -3.50 -12.81 11.61
N ASP A 20 -3.43 -13.86 10.79
CA ASP A 20 -2.64 -15.04 11.07
C ASP A 20 -1.21 -14.84 10.54
N VAL A 21 -0.23 -14.90 11.43
CA VAL A 21 1.20 -14.76 11.11
C VAL A 21 1.89 -16.09 11.40
N SER A 22 2.50 -16.69 10.39
CA SER A 22 3.21 -17.97 10.54
C SER A 22 4.47 -18.01 9.71
N ALA A 23 5.42 -18.85 10.12
CA ALA A 23 6.66 -19.11 9.41
C ALA A 23 7.00 -20.62 9.39
N ASN A 24 7.97 -21.00 8.58
CA ASN A 24 8.47 -22.39 8.50
C ASN A 24 9.45 -22.76 9.64
N THR A 25 9.69 -21.85 10.55
CA THR A 25 10.61 -21.96 11.69
C THR A 25 10.06 -21.19 12.88
N ASP A 26 10.60 -21.44 14.05
CA ASP A 26 10.30 -20.70 15.28
C ASP A 26 10.71 -19.21 15.15
N PHE A 27 9.92 -18.34 15.73
CA PHE A 27 10.17 -16.91 15.81
C PHE A 27 9.45 -16.29 17.02
N GLU A 28 9.87 -15.11 17.42
CA GLU A 28 9.20 -14.29 18.42
C GLU A 28 8.47 -13.12 17.74
N LEU A 29 7.28 -12.81 18.22
CA LEU A 29 6.48 -11.70 17.74
C LEU A 29 6.09 -10.81 18.91
N GLN A 30 6.42 -9.51 18.82
CA GLN A 30 6.15 -8.50 19.84
C GLN A 30 5.41 -7.30 19.23
N GLY A 31 4.34 -6.87 19.90
CA GLY A 31 3.58 -5.67 19.54
C GLY A 31 3.30 -4.84 20.81
N ASN A 32 3.51 -3.52 20.74
CA ASN A 32 3.34 -2.66 21.91
C ASN A 32 1.89 -2.27 22.16
N ASP A 33 1.11 -2.02 21.10
CA ASP A 33 -0.28 -1.53 21.16
C ASP A 33 -1.26 -2.46 20.44
N LEU A 34 -0.89 -3.74 20.27
CA LEU A 34 -1.62 -4.77 19.55
C LEU A 34 -1.84 -5.98 20.45
N SER A 35 -3.00 -6.59 20.35
CA SER A 35 -3.26 -7.89 20.95
C SER A 35 -2.57 -8.98 20.15
N VAL A 36 -1.58 -9.63 20.75
CA VAL A 36 -0.80 -10.73 20.15
C VAL A 36 -1.10 -12.01 20.90
N ILE A 37 -1.60 -13.01 20.20
CA ILE A 37 -1.92 -14.33 20.75
C ILE A 37 -0.94 -15.35 20.16
N ASN A 38 -0.14 -15.96 21.02
CA ASN A 38 0.73 -17.05 20.63
C ASN A 38 -0.09 -18.34 20.42
N ILE A 39 -0.03 -18.92 19.25
CA ILE A 39 -0.68 -20.20 18.91
C ILE A 39 0.35 -21.34 19.02
N SER A 40 1.57 -21.11 18.55
CA SER A 40 2.70 -22.03 18.64
C SER A 40 4.00 -21.25 18.44
N VAL A 41 5.15 -21.92 18.54
CA VAL A 41 6.47 -21.29 18.27
C VAL A 41 6.64 -20.81 16.81
N MET A 42 5.76 -21.24 15.91
CA MET A 42 5.77 -20.87 14.49
C MET A 42 4.50 -20.13 14.04
N ALA A 43 3.60 -19.76 14.96
CA ALA A 43 2.33 -19.16 14.58
C ALA A 43 1.77 -18.24 15.66
N TYR A 44 1.30 -17.08 15.25
CA TYR A 44 0.67 -16.06 16.09
C TYR A 44 -0.60 -15.53 15.43
N LYS A 45 -1.51 -15.00 16.25
CA LYS A 45 -2.62 -14.16 15.79
C LYS A 45 -2.38 -12.73 16.28
N VAL A 46 -2.54 -11.78 15.37
CA VAL A 46 -2.46 -10.35 15.68
C VAL A 46 -3.82 -9.74 15.45
N GLU A 47 -4.45 -9.25 16.50
CA GLU A 47 -5.74 -8.56 16.42
C GLU A 47 -5.52 -7.07 16.23
N ALA A 48 -6.11 -6.52 15.17
CA ALA A 48 -6.05 -5.10 14.87
C ALA A 48 -6.85 -4.28 15.89
N PRO A 49 -6.30 -3.15 16.39
CA PRO A 49 -7.03 -2.28 17.31
C PRO A 49 -8.36 -1.78 16.74
N ALA A 50 -9.29 -1.43 17.63
CA ALA A 50 -10.56 -0.82 17.26
C ALA A 50 -10.39 0.59 16.67
N LYS A 51 -9.31 1.29 17.02
CA LYS A 51 -9.02 2.65 16.56
C LYS A 51 -8.22 2.62 15.26
N PRO A 52 -8.69 3.29 14.18
CA PRO A 52 -7.91 3.47 12.96
C PRO A 52 -6.55 4.15 13.22
N GLY A 53 -5.52 3.75 12.48
CA GLY A 53 -4.17 4.29 12.65
C GLY A 53 -3.08 3.32 12.18
N ALA A 54 -1.83 3.75 12.35
CA ALA A 54 -0.67 2.93 12.03
C ALA A 54 -0.13 2.27 13.32
N TYR A 55 -0.01 0.96 13.28
CA TYR A 55 0.56 0.12 14.34
C TYR A 55 1.61 -0.79 13.74
N SER A 56 2.43 -1.43 14.58
CA SER A 56 3.42 -2.38 14.09
C SER A 56 3.69 -3.50 15.09
N VAL A 57 4.10 -4.65 14.57
CA VAL A 57 4.68 -5.74 15.33
C VAL A 57 6.09 -6.00 14.84
N ALA A 58 6.98 -6.32 15.76
CA ALA A 58 8.32 -6.79 15.46
C ALA A 58 8.36 -8.30 15.50
N ILE A 59 8.95 -8.91 14.48
CA ILE A 59 9.23 -10.33 14.39
C ILE A 59 10.75 -10.49 14.51
N SER A 60 11.19 -11.45 15.30
CA SER A 60 12.61 -11.73 15.50
C SER A 60 12.92 -13.22 15.54
N LYS A 61 14.07 -13.56 14.97
CA LYS A 61 14.67 -14.91 15.04
C LYS A 61 16.18 -14.76 15.13
N GLY A 62 16.75 -15.00 16.31
CA GLY A 62 18.16 -14.69 16.55
C GLY A 62 18.47 -13.22 16.28
N GLU A 63 19.34 -12.94 15.31
CA GLU A 63 19.70 -11.56 14.90
C GLU A 63 18.79 -11.00 13.80
N GLU A 64 18.04 -11.85 13.11
CA GLU A 64 17.12 -11.43 12.06
C GLU A 64 15.94 -10.65 12.63
N ARG A 65 15.55 -9.59 11.94
CA ARG A 65 14.43 -8.71 12.34
C ARG A 65 13.55 -8.41 11.14
N MET A 66 12.24 -8.42 11.39
CA MET A 66 11.22 -7.99 10.44
C MET A 66 10.21 -7.13 11.16
N VAL A 67 9.66 -6.14 10.47
CA VAL A 67 8.55 -5.31 10.96
C VAL A 67 7.32 -5.53 10.08
N LEU A 68 6.20 -5.84 10.69
CA LEU A 68 4.90 -5.80 10.02
C LEU A 68 4.13 -4.57 10.49
N ASN A 69 3.87 -3.66 9.58
CA ASN A 69 2.93 -2.56 9.82
C ASN A 69 1.50 -3.07 9.69
N ILE A 70 0.68 -2.73 10.65
CA ILE A 70 -0.75 -3.02 10.72
C ILE A 70 -1.48 -1.69 10.55
N LEU A 71 -1.88 -1.40 9.31
CA LEU A 71 -2.54 -0.15 8.95
C LEU A 71 -4.05 -0.30 9.09
N VAL A 72 -4.58 0.13 10.23
CA VAL A 72 -6.00 -0.03 10.58
C VAL A 72 -6.82 1.03 9.86
N LEU A 73 -7.77 0.57 9.05
CA LEU A 73 -8.56 1.38 8.14
C LEU A 73 -9.67 2.16 8.85
N THR A 74 -9.95 3.36 8.38
CA THR A 74 -11.18 4.08 8.69
C THR A 74 -12.33 3.43 7.90
N PRO A 75 -13.39 2.90 8.57
CA PRO A 75 -14.48 2.22 7.90
C PRO A 75 -15.24 3.12 6.91
N MET A 76 -15.60 2.57 5.76
CA MET A 76 -16.42 3.28 4.76
C MET A 76 -17.85 3.58 5.27
N SER A 77 -18.31 2.93 6.33
CA SER A 77 -19.55 3.29 7.02
C SER A 77 -19.53 4.70 7.63
N ASN A 78 -18.36 5.26 7.89
CA ASN A 78 -18.18 6.63 8.38
C ASN A 78 -18.35 7.70 7.28
N LYS A 79 -18.43 7.26 6.02
CA LYS A 79 -18.58 8.15 4.86
C LYS A 79 -19.97 8.82 4.88
N LYS A 80 -19.99 10.15 4.74
CA LYS A 80 -21.21 10.96 4.61
C LYS A 80 -21.32 11.52 3.20
N GLY A 81 -22.30 11.04 2.44
CA GLY A 81 -22.38 11.38 1.01
C GLY A 81 -21.13 10.90 0.26
N GLU A 82 -20.38 11.80 -0.33
CA GLU A 82 -19.13 11.50 -1.02
C GLU A 82 -17.87 11.69 -0.14
N TYR A 83 -18.01 12.08 1.13
CA TYR A 83 -16.92 12.52 1.99
C TYR A 83 -16.65 11.55 3.13
N LEU A 84 -15.37 11.26 3.38
CA LEU A 84 -14.87 10.57 4.55
C LEU A 84 -14.03 11.56 5.36
N ASN A 85 -14.50 11.93 6.54
CA ASN A 85 -13.87 12.94 7.43
C ASN A 85 -13.43 14.23 6.70
N GLY A 86 -14.29 14.72 5.79
CA GLY A 86 -14.02 15.95 5.03
C GLY A 86 -13.21 15.77 3.73
N TYR A 87 -12.60 14.63 3.50
CA TYR A 87 -11.91 14.33 2.25
C TYR A 87 -12.88 13.68 1.24
N ARG A 88 -12.90 14.19 0.00
CA ARG A 88 -13.83 13.70 -1.03
C ARG A 88 -13.34 12.42 -1.65
N ILE A 89 -13.98 11.31 -1.31
CA ILE A 89 -13.70 9.98 -1.90
C ILE A 89 -14.48 9.79 -3.20
N GLY A 90 -15.72 10.29 -3.26
CA GLY A 90 -16.67 9.95 -4.33
C GLY A 90 -17.36 8.60 -4.06
N ASN A 91 -17.88 7.97 -5.12
CA ASN A 91 -18.62 6.73 -5.02
C ASN A 91 -18.00 5.63 -5.89
N TYR A 92 -17.75 4.48 -5.28
CA TYR A 92 -17.40 3.27 -6.00
C TYR A 92 -18.60 2.77 -6.82
N PRO A 93 -18.38 2.12 -7.97
CA PRO A 93 -19.45 1.47 -8.73
C PRO A 93 -20.32 0.55 -7.86
N ALA A 94 -21.62 0.48 -8.15
CA ALA A 94 -22.56 -0.28 -7.35
C ALA A 94 -22.36 -1.80 -7.47
N ARG A 95 -21.83 -2.27 -8.59
CA ARG A 95 -21.61 -3.68 -8.90
C ARG A 95 -20.14 -3.92 -9.20
N MET A 96 -19.66 -5.13 -8.91
CA MET A 96 -18.35 -5.59 -9.36
C MET A 96 -18.35 -5.77 -10.88
N LEU A 97 -17.24 -5.43 -11.52
CA LEU A 97 -17.05 -5.70 -12.94
C LEU A 97 -16.92 -7.22 -13.13
N ASN A 98 -17.77 -7.81 -13.99
CA ASN A 98 -17.78 -9.24 -14.28
C ASN A 98 -17.89 -10.15 -13.04
N ASN A 99 -18.44 -9.67 -11.93
CA ASN A 99 -18.45 -10.34 -10.63
C ASN A 99 -17.06 -10.72 -10.11
N ASP A 100 -16.02 -10.03 -10.57
CA ASP A 100 -14.65 -10.27 -10.11
C ASP A 100 -14.43 -9.62 -8.72
N PRO A 101 -14.03 -10.42 -7.70
CA PRO A 101 -13.80 -9.93 -6.34
C PRO A 101 -12.75 -8.83 -6.21
N ILE A 102 -11.86 -8.66 -7.19
CA ILE A 102 -10.90 -7.55 -7.20
C ILE A 102 -11.58 -6.17 -7.27
N TYR A 103 -12.84 -6.13 -7.73
CA TYR A 103 -13.67 -4.92 -7.78
C TYR A 103 -14.69 -4.85 -6.65
N GLU A 104 -14.57 -5.68 -5.60
CA GLU A 104 -15.32 -5.50 -4.38
C GLU A 104 -14.99 -4.15 -3.75
N ARG A 105 -16.02 -3.43 -3.26
CA ARG A 105 -15.81 -2.12 -2.65
C ARG A 105 -14.94 -2.25 -1.40
N PRO A 106 -13.93 -1.38 -1.24
CA PRO A 106 -13.15 -1.36 -0.01
C PRO A 106 -14.06 -1.16 1.21
N LYS A 107 -13.85 -1.95 2.25
CA LYS A 107 -14.58 -1.83 3.53
C LYS A 107 -14.13 -0.60 4.33
N GLY A 108 -12.89 -0.15 4.09
CA GLY A 108 -12.27 1.01 4.71
C GLY A 108 -11.14 1.57 3.86
N LEU A 109 -10.63 2.73 4.26
CA LEU A 109 -9.45 3.37 3.68
C LEU A 109 -8.52 3.81 4.81
N PHE A 110 -7.22 3.73 4.60
CA PHE A 110 -6.23 4.21 5.55
C PHE A 110 -6.21 5.74 5.55
N GLU A 111 -6.31 6.32 6.73
CA GLU A 111 -6.21 7.77 6.94
C GLU A 111 -4.74 8.18 7.01
N VAL A 112 -4.30 8.97 6.04
CA VAL A 112 -2.95 9.49 5.97
C VAL A 112 -2.94 10.91 6.52
N THR A 113 -2.08 11.13 7.50
CA THR A 113 -1.78 12.44 8.09
C THR A 113 -0.39 12.90 7.65
N GLU A 114 0.00 14.12 7.97
CA GLU A 114 1.38 14.59 7.75
C GLU A 114 2.41 13.69 8.43
N ALA A 115 2.09 13.17 9.62
CA ALA A 115 2.98 12.30 10.39
C ALA A 115 3.16 10.90 9.75
N THR A 116 2.17 10.41 9.00
CA THR A 116 2.19 9.08 8.40
C THR A 116 2.46 9.09 6.89
N ALA A 117 2.55 10.27 6.27
CA ALA A 117 2.71 10.39 4.81
C ALA A 117 3.97 9.68 4.29
N ASN A 118 5.05 9.67 5.06
CA ASN A 118 6.32 9.04 4.68
C ASN A 118 6.55 7.68 5.35
N LEU A 119 5.50 7.08 5.95
CA LEU A 119 5.61 5.74 6.52
C LEU A 119 5.98 4.73 5.41
N GLN A 120 7.03 3.95 5.65
CA GLN A 120 7.43 2.87 4.74
C GLN A 120 6.38 1.76 4.75
N LEU A 121 5.95 1.36 3.56
CA LEU A 121 5.05 0.22 3.36
C LEU A 121 5.82 -1.08 3.16
N THR A 122 6.98 -0.98 2.52
CA THR A 122 7.94 -2.04 2.22
C THR A 122 9.35 -1.43 2.28
N PRO A 123 10.45 -2.17 2.14
CA PRO A 123 11.80 -1.62 2.21
C PRO A 123 12.06 -0.43 1.29
N HIS A 124 11.44 -0.40 0.10
CA HIS A 124 11.74 0.59 -0.93
C HIS A 124 10.56 1.51 -1.30
N PHE A 125 9.37 1.27 -0.71
CA PHE A 125 8.16 2.05 -1.05
C PHE A 125 7.47 2.60 0.20
N ASN A 126 7.08 3.88 0.15
CA ASN A 126 6.39 4.58 1.22
C ASN A 126 4.99 5.07 0.79
N ILE A 127 4.18 5.50 1.75
CA ILE A 127 2.80 5.95 1.53
C ILE A 127 2.72 7.10 0.52
N SER A 128 3.66 8.07 0.56
CA SER A 128 3.58 9.27 -0.28
C SER A 128 3.56 8.97 -1.77
N GLN A 129 4.25 7.90 -2.20
CA GLN A 129 4.29 7.46 -3.59
C GLN A 129 2.92 6.99 -4.10
N PHE A 130 2.06 6.47 -3.21
CA PHE A 130 0.73 5.96 -3.56
C PHE A 130 -0.38 6.99 -3.38
N LEU A 131 -0.11 8.18 -2.82
CA LEU A 131 -1.14 9.18 -2.57
C LEU A 131 -1.83 9.65 -3.86
N CYS A 132 -3.15 9.77 -3.76
CA CYS A 132 -3.93 10.40 -4.83
C CYS A 132 -3.48 11.85 -5.05
N LYS A 133 -3.23 12.23 -6.31
CA LYS A 133 -2.86 13.59 -6.73
C LYS A 133 -4.02 14.59 -6.63
N GLN A 134 -5.16 14.18 -6.06
CA GLN A 134 -6.27 15.08 -5.75
C GLN A 134 -5.80 16.25 -4.88
N ALA A 135 -6.17 17.47 -5.26
CA ALA A 135 -5.89 18.67 -4.49
C ALA A 135 -6.51 18.60 -3.08
N GLY A 136 -5.90 19.30 -2.13
CA GLY A 136 -6.31 19.36 -0.73
C GLY A 136 -5.18 18.95 0.21
N GLY A 137 -5.28 19.38 1.47
CA GLY A 137 -4.37 19.01 2.56
C GLY A 137 -4.70 17.65 3.16
N TYR A 138 -4.08 17.36 4.28
CA TYR A 138 -4.39 16.19 5.12
C TYR A 138 -5.63 16.44 5.99
N PRO A 139 -6.36 15.37 6.38
CA PRO A 139 -6.04 13.99 6.05
C PRO A 139 -6.36 13.64 4.59
N LYS A 140 -5.58 12.71 4.02
CA LYS A 140 -5.87 12.03 2.76
C LYS A 140 -6.20 10.57 3.05
N TYR A 141 -6.77 9.87 2.06
CA TYR A 141 -7.15 8.48 2.23
C TYR A 141 -6.64 7.64 1.07
N LEU A 142 -6.19 6.44 1.35
CA LEU A 142 -5.78 5.47 0.33
C LEU A 142 -6.03 4.03 0.79
N ILE A 143 -5.92 3.13 -0.15
CA ILE A 143 -5.69 1.71 0.06
C ILE A 143 -4.67 1.23 -0.98
N VAL A 144 -3.79 0.32 -0.58
CA VAL A 144 -2.86 -0.35 -1.49
C VAL A 144 -3.00 -1.85 -1.26
N ARG A 145 -3.08 -2.62 -2.34
CA ARG A 145 -3.15 -4.08 -2.22
C ARG A 145 -1.76 -4.66 -1.97
N GLU A 146 -1.67 -5.60 -1.08
CA GLU A 146 -0.43 -6.29 -0.70
C GLU A 146 0.27 -6.89 -1.93
N ARG A 147 -0.50 -7.47 -2.86
CA ARG A 147 0.04 -7.99 -4.13
C ARG A 147 0.70 -6.94 -5.01
N LEU A 148 0.24 -5.68 -4.95
CA LEU A 148 0.91 -4.59 -5.67
C LEU A 148 2.26 -4.29 -5.02
N LEU A 149 2.33 -4.23 -3.70
CA LEU A 149 3.57 -4.01 -2.96
C LEU A 149 4.60 -5.12 -3.25
N LEU A 150 4.19 -6.39 -3.16
CA LEU A 150 5.05 -7.54 -3.48
C LEU A 150 5.55 -7.48 -4.94
N LYS A 151 4.67 -7.11 -5.87
CA LYS A 151 5.03 -6.98 -7.29
C LYS A 151 6.03 -5.86 -7.54
N LEU A 152 5.87 -4.71 -6.88
CA LEU A 152 6.77 -3.57 -7.03
C LEU A 152 8.16 -3.89 -6.49
N GLU A 153 8.26 -4.51 -5.31
CA GLU A 153 9.53 -4.97 -4.76
C GLU A 153 10.23 -5.98 -5.69
N TYR A 154 9.47 -6.94 -6.22
CA TYR A 154 10.00 -7.92 -7.16
C TYR A 154 10.50 -7.28 -8.46
N LEU A 155 9.74 -6.32 -9.02
CA LEU A 155 10.14 -5.58 -10.22
C LEU A 155 11.39 -4.74 -9.97
N LEU A 156 11.48 -4.10 -8.79
CA LEU A 156 12.66 -3.33 -8.41
C LEU A 156 13.90 -4.21 -8.34
N ALA A 157 13.78 -5.38 -7.71
CA ALA A 157 14.89 -6.34 -7.63
C ALA A 157 15.37 -6.81 -9.02
N ILE A 158 14.44 -7.03 -9.96
CA ILE A 158 14.78 -7.35 -11.36
C ILE A 158 15.50 -6.17 -12.01
N ALA A 159 14.97 -4.96 -11.90
CA ALA A 159 15.56 -3.78 -12.50
C ALA A 159 17.00 -3.54 -12.01
N GLN A 160 17.23 -3.72 -10.70
CA GLN A 160 18.57 -3.64 -10.10
C GLN A 160 19.50 -4.76 -10.61
N ALA A 161 18.98 -5.98 -10.77
CA ALA A 161 19.76 -7.10 -11.32
C ALA A 161 20.15 -6.90 -12.79
N GLU A 162 19.34 -6.17 -13.56
CA GLU A 162 19.65 -5.74 -14.94
C GLU A 162 20.60 -4.52 -15.00
N GLY A 163 21.04 -4.01 -13.85
CA GLY A 163 22.06 -2.96 -13.76
C GLY A 163 21.51 -1.54 -13.62
N LEU A 164 20.20 -1.36 -13.41
CA LEU A 164 19.63 -0.03 -13.15
C LEU A 164 19.94 0.40 -11.71
N ALA A 165 20.60 1.56 -11.56
CA ALA A 165 21.03 2.10 -10.27
C ALA A 165 19.88 2.90 -9.63
N ILE A 166 18.83 2.23 -9.21
CA ILE A 166 17.66 2.84 -8.56
C ILE A 166 17.42 2.22 -7.18
N GLU A 167 17.00 3.02 -6.21
CA GLU A 167 16.57 2.57 -4.89
C GLU A 167 15.04 2.39 -4.81
N THR A 168 14.29 3.05 -5.68
CA THR A 168 12.84 2.99 -5.81
C THR A 168 12.43 3.42 -7.22
N PHE A 169 11.16 3.22 -7.58
CA PHE A 169 10.62 3.78 -8.83
C PHE A 169 10.10 5.21 -8.63
N GLY A 170 10.16 6.03 -9.66
CA GLY A 170 9.34 7.22 -9.79
C GLY A 170 7.85 6.85 -9.97
N PHE A 171 6.93 7.67 -9.45
CA PHE A 171 5.49 7.41 -9.52
C PHE A 171 4.75 8.51 -10.28
N ILE A 172 4.16 8.14 -11.40
CA ILE A 172 3.20 8.99 -12.10
C ILE A 172 1.86 8.97 -11.34
N SER A 173 1.41 7.79 -10.88
CA SER A 173 0.15 7.64 -10.18
C SER A 173 0.11 6.35 -9.36
N GLY A 174 -0.32 6.46 -8.11
CA GLY A 174 -0.68 5.34 -7.25
C GLY A 174 -2.19 5.18 -7.12
N TYR A 175 -2.72 5.21 -5.88
CA TYR A 175 -4.15 5.17 -5.62
C TYR A 175 -4.87 6.41 -6.16
N ARG A 176 -6.10 6.20 -6.66
CA ARG A 176 -7.00 7.28 -7.10
C ARG A 176 -8.34 7.15 -6.39
N THR A 177 -8.83 8.21 -5.77
CA THR A 177 -10.23 8.21 -5.30
C THR A 177 -11.17 8.08 -6.50
N PRO A 178 -12.35 7.44 -6.35
CA PRO A 178 -13.37 7.44 -7.40
C PRO A 178 -13.69 8.83 -7.94
N PHE A 179 -13.72 9.84 -7.06
CA PHE A 179 -13.93 11.23 -7.43
C PHE A 179 -12.83 11.75 -8.36
N TYR A 180 -11.56 11.63 -7.94
CA TYR A 180 -10.42 12.10 -8.74
C TYR A 180 -10.31 11.34 -10.07
N ASN A 181 -10.45 10.02 -10.04
CA ASN A 181 -10.42 9.19 -11.24
C ASN A 181 -11.45 9.64 -12.29
N LYS A 182 -12.67 9.97 -11.83
CA LYS A 182 -13.72 10.54 -12.70
C LYS A 182 -13.36 11.93 -13.21
N SER A 183 -12.77 12.80 -12.37
CA SER A 183 -12.44 14.18 -12.74
C SER A 183 -11.38 14.27 -13.84
N ILE A 184 -10.49 13.27 -13.93
CA ILE A 184 -9.49 13.16 -15.00
C ILE A 184 -9.98 12.37 -16.22
N GLY A 185 -11.29 12.05 -16.28
CA GLY A 185 -11.91 11.37 -17.43
C GLY A 185 -11.59 9.88 -17.55
N ASN A 186 -11.09 9.24 -16.49
CA ASN A 186 -10.68 7.83 -16.55
C ASN A 186 -11.86 6.88 -16.31
N VAL A 187 -11.68 5.61 -16.72
CA VAL A 187 -12.72 4.57 -16.63
C VAL A 187 -13.10 4.26 -15.19
N PRO A 188 -14.41 4.00 -14.89
CA PRO A 188 -14.86 3.80 -13.52
C PRO A 188 -14.21 2.61 -12.80
N TYR A 189 -13.81 1.58 -13.55
CA TYR A 189 -13.18 0.36 -13.04
C TYR A 189 -11.65 0.36 -13.21
N SER A 190 -11.03 1.54 -13.21
CA SER A 190 -9.56 1.66 -13.15
C SER A 190 -9.02 0.99 -11.88
N ARG A 191 -8.04 0.10 -12.01
CA ARG A 191 -7.44 -0.63 -10.88
C ARG A 191 -6.78 0.29 -9.83
N HIS A 192 -6.40 1.50 -10.21
CA HIS A 192 -5.93 2.54 -9.28
C HIS A 192 -6.97 2.86 -8.19
N VAL A 193 -8.25 2.81 -8.52
CA VAL A 193 -9.34 3.09 -7.59
C VAL A 193 -9.46 2.03 -6.48
N TRP A 194 -8.96 0.82 -6.74
CA TRP A 194 -8.92 -0.30 -5.78
C TRP A 194 -7.51 -0.55 -5.21
N GLY A 195 -6.56 0.39 -5.41
CA GLY A 195 -5.19 0.25 -4.91
C GLY A 195 -4.41 -0.89 -5.54
N GLY A 196 -4.83 -1.36 -6.70
CA GLY A 196 -4.25 -2.51 -7.40
C GLY A 196 -3.38 -2.17 -8.61
N ALA A 197 -3.03 -0.89 -8.81
CA ALA A 197 -2.15 -0.44 -9.89
C ALA A 197 -1.33 0.77 -9.47
N ALA A 198 -0.16 0.87 -10.07
CA ALA A 198 0.70 2.05 -10.06
C ALA A 198 1.24 2.30 -11.47
N ASP A 199 1.29 3.56 -11.88
CA ASP A 199 2.02 4.02 -13.06
C ASP A 199 3.39 4.48 -12.57
N ILE A 200 4.46 3.78 -12.98
CA ILE A 200 5.82 3.96 -12.49
C ILE A 200 6.77 4.23 -13.65
N PHE A 201 7.93 4.78 -13.33
CA PHE A 201 9.02 5.03 -14.29
C PHE A 201 10.38 4.87 -13.60
N ILE A 202 11.44 4.76 -14.40
CA ILE A 202 12.82 4.74 -13.94
C ILE A 202 13.33 6.17 -13.78
N ASP A 203 13.97 6.44 -12.63
CA ASP A 203 14.55 7.72 -12.25
C ASP A 203 15.87 7.43 -11.51
N GLN A 204 16.97 7.27 -12.26
CA GLN A 204 18.28 6.94 -11.72
C GLN A 204 18.99 8.16 -11.10
N ASN A 205 18.68 9.35 -11.62
CA ASN A 205 19.31 10.59 -11.18
C ASN A 205 18.55 11.26 -10.01
N GLY A 206 17.31 10.80 -9.69
CA GLY A 206 16.51 11.29 -8.59
C GLY A 206 15.87 12.66 -8.83
N ASP A 207 15.72 13.09 -10.10
CA ASP A 207 15.16 14.40 -10.44
C ASP A 207 13.62 14.42 -10.55
N GLY A 208 12.98 13.25 -10.38
CA GLY A 208 11.52 13.08 -10.43
C GLY A 208 10.96 13.02 -11.85
N GLN A 209 11.81 12.82 -12.85
CA GLN A 209 11.44 12.66 -14.25
C GLN A 209 11.88 11.29 -14.77
N MET A 210 11.24 10.82 -15.85
CA MET A 210 11.64 9.60 -16.54
C MET A 210 13.00 9.83 -17.23
N ASP A 211 13.92 8.89 -17.07
CA ASP A 211 15.21 8.92 -17.75
C ASP A 211 15.10 8.44 -19.20
N ASP A 212 15.98 8.96 -20.06
CA ASP A 212 16.26 8.44 -21.41
C ASP A 212 17.23 7.25 -21.29
N LEU A 213 16.68 6.05 -21.10
CA LEU A 213 17.47 4.84 -20.83
C LEU A 213 18.17 4.30 -22.08
N ASN A 214 17.59 4.52 -23.27
CA ASN A 214 18.15 4.07 -24.54
C ASN A 214 19.10 5.09 -25.19
N ASN A 215 19.23 6.29 -24.62
CA ASN A 215 20.08 7.40 -25.05
C ASN A 215 19.80 7.88 -26.49
N ASP A 216 18.52 7.85 -26.92
CA ASP A 216 18.12 8.34 -28.24
C ASP A 216 17.77 9.85 -28.25
N GLY A 217 17.79 10.49 -27.08
CA GLY A 217 17.49 11.91 -26.86
C GLY A 217 16.00 12.21 -26.73
N VAL A 218 15.13 11.18 -26.62
CA VAL A 218 13.67 11.32 -26.50
C VAL A 218 13.16 10.43 -25.38
N VAL A 219 12.71 11.04 -24.29
CA VAL A 219 12.06 10.30 -23.20
C VAL A 219 10.65 9.85 -23.61
N ASN A 220 10.41 8.56 -23.68
CA ASN A 220 9.13 7.97 -24.08
C ASN A 220 8.94 6.53 -23.56
N ASP A 221 7.93 5.82 -24.05
CA ASP A 221 7.56 4.45 -23.64
C ASP A 221 8.52 3.33 -24.11
N LYS A 222 9.65 3.69 -24.73
CA LYS A 222 10.71 2.74 -25.11
C LYS A 222 11.88 2.75 -24.10
N ASP A 223 11.85 3.70 -23.18
CA ASP A 223 12.75 3.82 -22.04
C ASP A 223 12.21 3.07 -20.83
#